data_afe5de5d9a023ca80d6d6dd9c4211a57
#
_entry.id   afe5de5d9a023ca80d6d6dd9c4211a57
#
_cell.length_a   1.000
_cell.length_b   1.000
_cell.length_c   1.000
_cell.angle_alpha   90.00
_cell.angle_beta   90.00
_cell.angle_gamma   90.00
#
_symmetry.space_group_name_H-M   'P 1'
#
loop_
_entity.id
_entity.type
_entity.pdbx_description
1 polymer ?
#
loop_
_entity_poly.entity_id
_entity_poly.type
_entity_poly.pdbx_seq_one_letter_code
_entity_poly.pdbx_strand_id
1 'polypeptide(L)'
;MAIDILLVEDNEGDVRLLREVLRETNRTVRLHVVTDGLEAMAFLRYQGPYLEVPRPDIILLDLKMPKMDGLEVLAQVKADPWLKTIPIIVLTTSQAEPDIVQSYKLMASCYLTKPAEWKEFERLVQCLNDFWLTSVTFPKQAKTPGPIGKTTP
;
A
#
# COMPACT_ATOMS: atom_id res chain seq x y z
N MET A 1 -16.09 -10.87 -3.54
CA MET A 1 -15.50 -10.02 -2.49
C MET A 1 -14.56 -9.04 -3.08
N ALA A 2 -14.69 -7.79 -2.71
CA ALA A 2 -13.81 -6.74 -3.21
C ALA A 2 -12.55 -6.65 -2.36
N ILE A 3 -11.44 -6.33 -3.01
CA ILE A 3 -10.18 -6.06 -2.32
C ILE A 3 -9.93 -4.57 -2.43
N ASP A 4 -9.68 -3.92 -1.31
CA ASP A 4 -9.34 -2.50 -1.28
C ASP A 4 -7.83 -2.37 -1.20
N ILE A 5 -7.23 -1.70 -2.19
CA ILE A 5 -5.79 -1.46 -2.24
C ILE A 5 -5.54 0.01 -2.06
N LEU A 6 -4.65 0.37 -1.15
CA LEU A 6 -4.16 1.75 -1.06
C LEU A 6 -2.82 1.80 -1.77
N LEU A 7 -2.74 2.57 -2.84
CA LEU A 7 -1.50 2.78 -3.58
C LEU A 7 -0.95 4.15 -3.20
N VAL A 8 0.24 4.17 -2.63
CA VAL A 8 0.90 5.40 -2.22
C VAL A 8 2.02 5.65 -3.22
N GLU A 9 1.74 6.52 -4.19
CA GLU A 9 2.61 6.69 -5.35
C GLU A 9 2.38 8.05 -6.00
N ASP A 10 3.43 8.80 -6.26
CA ASP A 10 3.30 10.11 -6.89
C ASP A 10 3.60 10.10 -8.39
N ASN A 11 4.08 9.00 -8.94
CA ASN A 11 4.38 8.92 -10.37
C ASN A 11 3.13 8.53 -11.14
N GLU A 12 2.62 9.44 -11.95
CA GLU A 12 1.37 9.22 -12.68
C GLU A 12 1.44 8.06 -13.66
N GLY A 13 2.59 7.85 -14.30
CA GLY A 13 2.74 6.73 -15.22
C GLY A 13 2.65 5.39 -14.53
N ASP A 14 3.26 5.30 -13.33
CA ASP A 14 3.21 4.07 -12.55
C ASP A 14 1.79 3.81 -12.05
N VAL A 15 1.08 4.85 -11.63
CA VAL A 15 -0.30 4.71 -11.20
C VAL A 15 -1.15 4.19 -12.34
N ARG A 16 -0.93 4.73 -13.55
CA ARG A 16 -1.72 4.31 -14.71
C ARG A 16 -1.45 2.84 -15.05
N LEU A 17 -0.20 2.41 -14.99
CA LEU A 17 0.14 1.02 -15.27
C LEU A 17 -0.53 0.08 -14.27
N LEU A 18 -0.43 0.42 -12.99
CA LEU A 18 -1.04 -0.40 -11.96
C LEU A 18 -2.56 -0.47 -12.14
N ARG A 19 -3.18 0.67 -12.47
CA ARG A 19 -4.62 0.70 -12.67
C ARG A 19 -5.03 -0.18 -13.86
N GLU A 20 -4.26 -0.14 -14.94
CA GLU A 20 -4.56 -0.95 -16.11
C GLU A 20 -4.44 -2.45 -15.82
N VAL A 21 -3.33 -2.87 -15.21
CA VAL A 21 -3.10 -4.28 -14.95
C VAL A 21 -4.10 -4.81 -13.92
N LEU A 22 -4.37 -4.04 -12.87
CA LEU A 22 -5.27 -4.52 -11.82
C LEU A 22 -6.73 -4.55 -12.27
N ARG A 23 -7.06 -3.84 -13.34
CA ARG A 23 -8.43 -3.88 -13.85
C ARG A 23 -8.74 -5.24 -14.49
N GLU A 24 -7.73 -5.97 -14.91
CA GLU A 24 -7.90 -7.25 -15.59
C GLU A 24 -7.94 -8.45 -14.65
N THR A 25 -7.97 -8.21 -13.36
CA THR A 25 -8.02 -9.31 -12.41
C THR A 25 -9.42 -9.90 -12.34
N ASN A 26 -9.52 -11.17 -11.95
CA ASN A 26 -10.80 -11.83 -11.78
C ASN A 26 -11.55 -11.40 -10.53
N ARG A 27 -10.90 -10.69 -9.62
CA ARG A 27 -11.52 -10.21 -8.39
C ARG A 27 -11.85 -8.74 -8.54
N THR A 28 -12.88 -8.29 -7.84
CA THR A 28 -13.18 -6.87 -7.81
C THR A 28 -12.13 -6.18 -6.97
N VAL A 29 -11.39 -5.27 -7.59
CA VAL A 29 -10.35 -4.52 -6.90
C VAL A 29 -10.72 -3.05 -6.92
N ARG A 30 -10.68 -2.42 -5.76
CA ARG A 30 -10.89 -0.97 -5.65
C ARG A 30 -9.53 -0.36 -5.32
N LEU A 31 -9.01 0.43 -6.25
CA LEU A 31 -7.70 1.04 -6.10
C LEU A 31 -7.87 2.48 -5.62
N HIS A 32 -7.33 2.79 -4.46
CA HIS A 32 -7.35 4.12 -3.88
C HIS A 32 -5.94 4.67 -3.96
N VAL A 33 -5.77 5.85 -4.56
CA VAL A 33 -4.45 6.39 -4.81
C VAL A 33 -4.25 7.65 -3.99
N VAL A 34 -3.12 7.73 -3.28
CA VAL A 34 -2.66 8.94 -2.62
C VAL A 34 -1.25 9.21 -3.09
N THR A 35 -0.81 10.46 -3.08
CA THR A 35 0.42 10.84 -3.75
C THR A 35 1.55 11.23 -2.83
N ASP A 36 1.35 11.20 -1.52
CA ASP A 36 2.43 11.45 -0.56
C ASP A 36 2.12 10.79 0.77
N GLY A 37 3.09 10.77 1.66
CA GLY A 37 2.95 10.06 2.92
C GLY A 37 1.96 10.69 3.89
N LEU A 38 1.81 12.04 3.85
CA LEU A 38 0.84 12.68 4.73
C LEU A 38 -0.57 12.29 4.32
N GLU A 39 -0.84 12.24 3.00
CA GLU A 39 -2.13 11.81 2.50
C GLU A 39 -2.39 10.35 2.84
N ALA A 40 -1.35 9.52 2.77
CA ALA A 40 -1.49 8.11 3.12
C ALA A 40 -1.95 7.95 4.57
N MET A 41 -1.32 8.68 5.50
CA MET A 41 -1.69 8.58 6.91
C MET A 41 -3.08 9.17 7.17
N ALA A 42 -3.44 10.27 6.47
CA ALA A 42 -4.77 10.83 6.59
C ALA A 42 -5.83 9.82 6.12
N PHE A 43 -5.57 9.13 5.01
CA PHE A 43 -6.47 8.11 4.49
C PHE A 43 -6.66 6.99 5.52
N LEU A 44 -5.55 6.50 6.07
CA LEU A 44 -5.58 5.38 7.00
C LEU A 44 -6.21 5.73 8.34
N ARG A 45 -6.19 7.01 8.73
CA ARG A 45 -6.73 7.48 9.99
C ARG A 45 -8.09 8.17 9.85
N TYR A 46 -8.69 8.11 8.66
CA TYR A 46 -10.01 8.69 8.40
C TYR A 46 -10.05 10.19 8.69
N GLN A 47 -9.01 10.91 8.26
CA GLN A 47 -8.90 12.34 8.50
C GLN A 47 -9.15 13.13 7.23
N GLY A 48 -9.54 14.40 7.37
CA GLY A 48 -9.78 15.28 6.22
C GLY A 48 -10.86 14.72 5.29
N PRO A 49 -10.59 14.60 4.00
CA PRO A 49 -11.58 14.10 3.05
C PRO A 49 -11.80 12.60 3.13
N TYR A 50 -11.12 11.91 4.03
CA TYR A 50 -11.13 10.45 4.07
C TYR A 50 -11.98 9.86 5.18
N LEU A 51 -13.06 10.55 5.56
CA LEU A 51 -13.89 10.08 6.66
C LEU A 51 -14.60 8.77 6.39
N GLU A 52 -14.90 8.48 5.14
CA GLU A 52 -15.67 7.29 4.81
C GLU A 52 -14.97 6.29 3.90
N VAL A 53 -13.65 6.39 3.78
CA VAL A 53 -12.92 5.43 2.96
C VAL A 53 -12.81 4.09 3.68
N PRO A 54 -12.64 3.00 2.94
CA PRO A 54 -12.49 1.70 3.59
C PRO A 54 -11.08 1.52 4.17
N ARG A 55 -10.95 0.61 5.09
CA ARG A 55 -9.63 0.17 5.55
C ARG A 55 -9.05 -0.70 4.45
N PRO A 56 -7.84 -0.41 3.96
CA PRO A 56 -7.28 -1.21 2.88
C PRO A 56 -6.96 -2.63 3.32
N ASP A 57 -7.04 -3.55 2.38
CA ASP A 57 -6.61 -4.93 2.62
C ASP A 57 -5.10 -5.05 2.40
N ILE A 58 -4.52 -4.21 1.56
CA ILE A 58 -3.09 -4.22 1.27
C ILE A 58 -2.67 -2.81 0.88
N ILE A 59 -1.44 -2.45 1.20
CA ILE A 59 -0.86 -1.17 0.83
C ILE A 59 0.32 -1.42 -0.10
N LEU A 60 0.33 -0.75 -1.25
CA LEU A 60 1.48 -0.71 -2.16
C LEU A 60 2.16 0.64 -1.94
N LEU A 61 3.41 0.63 -1.56
CA LEU A 61 4.06 1.81 -1.01
C LEU A 61 5.37 2.12 -1.71
N ASP A 62 5.46 3.31 -2.32
CA ASP A 62 6.74 3.80 -2.82
C ASP A 62 7.47 4.50 -1.66
N LEU A 63 8.78 4.42 -1.65
CA LEU A 63 9.56 5.03 -0.59
C LEU A 63 9.90 6.50 -0.86
N LYS A 64 10.07 6.87 -2.13
CA LYS A 64 10.56 8.22 -2.47
C LYS A 64 9.40 9.12 -2.85
N MET A 65 8.86 9.81 -1.87
CA MET A 65 7.71 10.70 -2.07
C MET A 65 7.93 12.00 -1.32
N PRO A 66 7.24 13.07 -1.73
CA PRO A 66 7.35 14.35 -1.01
C PRO A 66 6.63 14.30 0.33
N LYS A 67 6.89 15.28 1.14
CA LYS A 67 6.28 15.54 2.45
C LYS A 67 6.64 14.49 3.49
N MET A 68 6.12 13.31 3.43
CA MET A 68 6.48 12.22 4.32
C MET A 68 6.86 11.03 3.45
N ASP A 69 8.07 10.49 3.59
CA ASP A 69 8.51 9.40 2.73
C ASP A 69 7.92 8.06 3.17
N GLY A 70 8.13 7.06 2.32
CA GLY A 70 7.51 5.76 2.56
C GLY A 70 8.01 5.03 3.80
N LEU A 71 9.28 5.21 4.17
CA LEU A 71 9.79 4.56 5.38
C LEU A 71 9.06 5.10 6.62
N GLU A 72 8.75 6.40 6.63
CA GLU A 72 8.02 6.99 7.73
C GLU A 72 6.59 6.46 7.77
N VAL A 73 5.94 6.31 6.60
CA VAL A 73 4.60 5.73 6.52
C VAL A 73 4.63 4.31 7.08
N LEU A 74 5.60 3.52 6.64
CA LEU A 74 5.74 2.15 7.08
C LEU A 74 5.89 2.08 8.61
N ALA A 75 6.75 2.94 9.17
CA ALA A 75 6.98 2.97 10.61
C ALA A 75 5.70 3.30 11.36
N GLN A 76 4.94 4.29 10.89
CA GLN A 76 3.73 4.70 11.57
C GLN A 76 2.64 3.64 11.48
N VAL A 77 2.50 2.98 10.35
CA VAL A 77 1.50 1.93 10.19
C VAL A 77 1.82 0.76 11.10
N LYS A 78 3.09 0.35 11.15
CA LYS A 78 3.45 -0.84 11.94
C LYS A 78 3.49 -0.55 13.45
N ALA A 79 3.50 0.72 13.84
CA ALA A 79 3.40 1.09 15.25
C ALA A 79 1.96 1.21 15.72
N ASP A 80 0.99 1.21 14.81
CA ASP A 80 -0.42 1.39 15.14
C ASP A 80 -1.10 0.03 15.31
N PRO A 81 -1.66 -0.28 16.48
CA PRO A 81 -2.25 -1.61 16.71
C PRO A 81 -3.37 -1.97 15.75
N TRP A 82 -4.13 -0.99 15.23
CA TRP A 82 -5.22 -1.28 14.32
C TRP A 82 -4.76 -1.39 12.88
N LEU A 83 -3.67 -0.70 12.51
CA LEU A 83 -3.18 -0.71 11.14
C LEU A 83 -2.08 -1.74 10.88
N LYS A 84 -1.40 -2.20 11.92
CA LYS A 84 -0.19 -3.00 11.72
C LYS A 84 -0.41 -4.34 11.03
N THR A 85 -1.63 -4.85 11.00
CA THR A 85 -1.91 -6.12 10.33
C THR A 85 -2.16 -5.97 8.84
N ILE A 86 -2.17 -4.74 8.32
CA ILE A 86 -2.31 -4.55 6.89
C ILE A 86 -0.96 -4.88 6.23
N PRO A 87 -0.92 -5.84 5.30
CA PRO A 87 0.34 -6.13 4.60
C PRO A 87 0.77 -4.92 3.78
N ILE A 88 2.07 -4.62 3.80
CA ILE A 88 2.63 -3.54 3.01
C ILE A 88 3.66 -4.12 2.07
N ILE A 89 3.49 -3.90 0.78
CA ILE A 89 4.47 -4.26 -0.22
C ILE A 89 5.14 -2.97 -0.66
N VAL A 90 6.45 -2.89 -0.48
CA VAL A 90 7.21 -1.74 -0.96
C VAL A 90 7.46 -1.94 -2.45
N LEU A 91 7.14 -0.93 -3.26
CA LEU A 91 7.33 -0.98 -4.70
C LEU A 91 7.98 0.34 -5.09
N THR A 92 9.30 0.33 -5.31
CA THR A 92 10.08 1.55 -5.43
C THR A 92 11.22 1.37 -6.41
N THR A 93 11.77 2.47 -6.94
CA THR A 93 12.95 2.39 -7.78
C THR A 93 14.23 2.27 -6.96
N SER A 94 14.17 2.47 -5.65
CA SER A 94 15.37 2.42 -4.83
C SER A 94 15.94 1.02 -4.74
N GLN A 95 17.24 0.90 -4.98
CA GLN A 95 17.97 -0.36 -4.79
C GLN A 95 18.99 -0.18 -3.66
N ALA A 96 18.89 0.89 -2.89
CA ALA A 96 19.84 1.18 -1.83
C ALA A 96 19.69 0.17 -0.69
N GLU A 97 20.78 -0.43 -0.31
CA GLU A 97 20.74 -1.47 0.74
C GLU A 97 20.13 -0.96 2.05
N PRO A 98 20.42 0.27 2.50
CA PRO A 98 19.78 0.75 3.73
C PRO A 98 18.26 0.82 3.62
N ASP A 99 17.73 1.18 2.45
CA ASP A 99 16.28 1.24 2.26
C ASP A 99 15.67 -0.15 2.36
N ILE A 100 16.33 -1.14 1.75
CA ILE A 100 15.85 -2.52 1.78
C ILE A 100 15.86 -3.05 3.21
N VAL A 101 17.00 -2.90 3.89
CA VAL A 101 17.14 -3.41 5.25
C VAL A 101 16.14 -2.73 6.19
N GLN A 102 16.01 -1.42 6.10
CA GLN A 102 15.11 -0.70 6.98
C GLN A 102 13.65 -1.07 6.72
N SER A 103 13.28 -1.31 5.46
CA SER A 103 11.92 -1.72 5.14
C SER A 103 11.57 -3.05 5.83
N TYR A 104 12.50 -4.02 5.80
CA TYR A 104 12.23 -5.29 6.46
C TYR A 104 12.27 -5.17 7.98
N LYS A 105 13.15 -4.31 8.51
CA LYS A 105 13.16 -4.09 9.96
C LYS A 105 11.86 -3.47 10.42
N LEU A 106 11.22 -2.66 9.58
CA LEU A 106 9.94 -2.04 9.88
C LEU A 106 8.77 -2.95 9.48
N MET A 107 9.05 -4.21 9.17
CA MET A 107 8.04 -5.25 8.96
C MET A 107 7.25 -5.12 7.66
N ALA A 108 7.88 -4.64 6.59
CA ALA A 108 7.29 -4.73 5.27
C ALA A 108 7.11 -6.21 4.92
N SER A 109 6.06 -6.53 4.21
CA SER A 109 5.81 -7.90 3.79
C SER A 109 6.79 -8.34 2.70
N CYS A 110 7.10 -7.45 1.77
CA CYS A 110 8.16 -7.69 0.80
C CYS A 110 8.58 -6.37 0.16
N TYR A 111 9.71 -6.41 -0.54
CA TYR A 111 10.31 -5.23 -1.16
C TYR A 111 10.53 -5.57 -2.64
N LEU A 112 9.90 -4.80 -3.51
CA LEU A 112 10.02 -5.00 -4.95
C LEU A 112 10.64 -3.76 -5.57
N THR A 113 11.66 -3.95 -6.41
CA THR A 113 12.28 -2.84 -7.11
C THR A 113 11.59 -2.67 -8.46
N LYS A 114 11.15 -1.44 -8.75
CA LYS A 114 10.50 -1.15 -10.03
C LYS A 114 11.55 -1.26 -11.14
N PRO A 115 11.31 -2.10 -12.14
CA PRO A 115 12.23 -2.14 -13.29
C PRO A 115 12.17 -0.85 -14.08
N ALA A 116 13.29 -0.48 -14.71
CA ALA A 116 13.32 0.71 -15.55
C ALA A 116 12.56 0.49 -16.86
N GLU A 117 12.54 -0.74 -17.35
CA GLU A 117 11.89 -1.03 -18.61
C GLU A 117 10.40 -1.27 -18.40
N TRP A 118 9.57 -0.63 -19.23
CA TRP A 118 8.13 -0.68 -19.08
C TRP A 118 7.54 -2.09 -19.09
N LYS A 119 8.01 -2.93 -20.00
CA LYS A 119 7.48 -4.29 -20.09
C LYS A 119 7.85 -5.15 -18.90
N GLU A 120 9.03 -4.92 -18.33
CA GLU A 120 9.44 -5.64 -17.14
C GLU A 120 8.61 -5.19 -15.93
N PHE A 121 8.29 -3.89 -15.87
CA PHE A 121 7.46 -3.38 -14.81
C PHE A 121 6.05 -3.95 -14.93
N GLU A 122 5.51 -3.98 -16.13
CA GLU A 122 4.18 -4.56 -16.38
C GLU A 122 4.14 -6.02 -15.93
N ARG A 123 5.20 -6.77 -16.23
CA ARG A 123 5.31 -8.18 -15.83
C ARG A 123 5.36 -8.32 -14.30
N LEU A 124 6.07 -7.42 -13.64
CA LEU A 124 6.15 -7.44 -12.19
C LEU A 124 4.77 -7.20 -11.56
N VAL A 125 4.03 -6.23 -12.09
CA VAL A 125 2.70 -5.92 -11.57
C VAL A 125 1.75 -7.08 -11.84
N GLN A 126 1.91 -7.77 -12.99
CA GLN A 126 1.10 -8.94 -13.29
C GLN A 126 1.37 -10.07 -12.28
N CYS A 127 2.63 -10.28 -11.90
CA CYS A 127 2.98 -11.27 -10.89
C CYS A 127 2.38 -10.90 -9.53
N LEU A 128 2.37 -9.61 -9.20
CA LEU A 128 1.79 -9.13 -7.98
C LEU A 128 0.29 -9.44 -7.98
N ASN A 129 -0.38 -9.18 -9.10
CA ASN A 129 -1.79 -9.48 -9.23
C ASN A 129 -2.04 -10.99 -9.09
N ASP A 130 -1.24 -11.81 -9.75
CA ASP A 130 -1.46 -13.26 -9.77
C ASP A 130 -1.26 -13.91 -8.41
N PHE A 131 -0.35 -13.37 -7.60
CA PHE A 131 -0.10 -13.94 -6.28
C PHE A 131 -0.89 -13.25 -5.18
N TRP A 132 -0.69 -11.97 -5.00
CA TRP A 132 -1.29 -11.24 -3.88
C TRP A 132 -2.80 -11.07 -3.98
N LEU A 133 -3.31 -10.88 -5.18
CA LEU A 133 -4.73 -10.61 -5.34
C LEU A 133 -5.53 -11.86 -5.65
N THR A 134 -4.87 -12.99 -5.89
CA THR A 134 -5.55 -14.22 -6.25
C THR A 134 -5.36 -15.31 -5.18
N SER A 135 -4.14 -15.43 -4.67
CA SER A 135 -3.79 -16.56 -3.80
C SER A 135 -3.69 -16.22 -2.32
N VAL A 136 -3.34 -14.98 -2.00
CA VAL A 136 -3.12 -14.62 -0.60
C VAL A 136 -4.44 -14.37 0.11
N THR A 137 -4.55 -14.82 1.36
CA THR A 137 -5.71 -14.54 2.20
C THR A 137 -5.36 -13.37 3.10
N PHE A 138 -6.20 -12.34 3.10
CA PHE A 138 -5.96 -11.14 3.91
C PHE A 138 -6.66 -11.25 5.26
N PRO A 139 -6.10 -10.60 6.30
CA PRO A 139 -6.76 -10.60 7.61
C PRO A 139 -8.13 -9.97 7.51
N LYS A 140 -9.11 -10.59 8.17
CA LYS A 140 -10.45 -10.06 8.18
C LYS A 140 -10.64 -9.23 9.44
N GLN A 141 -10.49 -7.96 9.33
CA GLN A 141 -10.72 -7.03 10.41
C GLN A 141 -11.82 -6.08 10.02
N ALA A 142 -12.46 -5.47 11.02
CA ALA A 142 -13.49 -4.48 10.75
C ALA A 142 -12.90 -3.39 9.86
N LYS A 143 -13.71 -2.92 8.91
CA LYS A 143 -13.25 -1.90 7.98
C LYS A 143 -13.29 -0.51 8.59
N THR A 144 -13.86 -0.36 9.76
CA THR A 144 -13.84 0.91 10.47
C THR A 144 -13.24 0.69 11.85
N PRO A 145 -12.54 1.65 12.40
CA PRO A 145 -12.00 1.50 13.74
C PRO A 145 -13.14 1.43 14.72
N GLY A 146 -12.90 0.82 15.84
CA GLY A 146 -13.88 0.84 16.87
C GLY A 146 -14.11 2.27 17.31
N PRO A 147 -15.01 2.42 18.21
CA PRO A 147 -15.37 3.75 18.67
C PRO A 147 -14.14 4.40 19.18
N ILE A 148 -14.06 5.63 18.98
CA ILE A 148 -13.00 6.38 19.38
C ILE A 148 -12.59 6.28 20.59
N GLY A 149 -11.78 6.71 20.98
CA GLY A 149 -11.29 6.65 22.16
C GLY A 149 -11.02 5.25 22.08
N LYS A 150 -11.67 4.70 21.22
CA LYS A 150 -11.60 3.51 21.11
C LYS A 150 -10.44 3.13 20.69
N THR A 151 -10.04 3.81 20.52
CA THR A 151 -8.88 3.63 20.07
C THR A 151 -8.10 2.99 21.07
N THR A 152 -8.48 2.74 21.63
CA THR A 152 -7.93 2.27 22.33
C THR A 152 -8.00 1.58 22.71
N PRO A 153 -7.73 1.29 22.97
CA PRO A 153 -7.33 0.61 23.34
C PRO A 153 -7.09 0.10 23.17
#